data_c4113973c324fcdaf099e80eb7955b4d
#
_entry.id   c4113973c324fcdaf099e80eb7955b4d
#
_cell.length_a   1.000
_cell.length_b   1.000
_cell.length_c   1.000
_cell.angle_alpha   90.00
_cell.angle_beta   90.00
_cell.angle_gamma   90.00
#
_symmetry.space_group_name_H-M   'P 1'
#
loop_
_entity.id
_entity.type
_entity.pdbx_description
1 polymer ?
#
loop_
_entity_poly.entity_id
_entity_poly.type
_entity_poly.pdbx_seq_one_letter_code
_entity_poly.pdbx_strand_id
1 'polypeptide(L)'
;ITALTAQKADYLISIQMNSSSDSLSKGYSIFTQPNEKMIQLAKELASTMSSINLSQFEGIDSDHYENFPILYDSQIPSILLELGYLSNSDDYSKLIDETFQQKIADAITQSFLDKIN
;
A
#
# COMPACT_ATOMS: atom_id res chain seq x y z
N ILE A 1 -11.34 -10.44 -4.60
CA ILE A 1 -12.09 -10.00 -3.44
C ILE A 1 -13.57 -10.13 -3.70
N THR A 2 -14.27 -10.66 -2.76
CA THR A 2 -15.71 -10.73 -2.85
C THR A 2 -16.34 -9.62 -2.00
N ALA A 3 -17.45 -9.08 -2.47
CA ALA A 3 -18.19 -8.06 -1.75
C ALA A 3 -18.61 -8.54 -0.37
N LEU A 4 -18.94 -9.82 -0.24
CA LEU A 4 -19.32 -10.42 1.03
C LEU A 4 -18.22 -10.36 2.07
N THR A 5 -16.99 -10.64 1.67
CA THR A 5 -15.82 -10.56 2.56
C THR A 5 -15.60 -9.12 2.99
N ALA A 6 -15.66 -8.18 2.04
CA ALA A 6 -15.41 -6.77 2.31
C ALA A 6 -16.45 -6.17 3.26
N GLN A 7 -17.70 -6.61 3.17
CA GLN A 7 -18.78 -6.07 4.01
C GLN A 7 -18.60 -6.34 5.51
N LYS A 8 -17.83 -7.35 5.87
CA LYS A 8 -17.61 -7.73 7.27
C LYS A 8 -16.30 -7.20 7.84
N ALA A 9 -15.48 -6.57 7.04
CA ALA A 9 -14.19 -6.03 7.46
C ALA A 9 -14.31 -4.56 7.83
N ASP A 10 -13.46 -4.11 8.73
CA ASP A 10 -13.37 -2.70 9.08
C ASP A 10 -12.50 -1.92 8.10
N TYR A 11 -11.49 -2.57 7.55
CA TYR A 11 -10.56 -2.01 6.57
C TYR A 11 -10.22 -3.04 5.52
N LEU A 12 -9.93 -2.56 4.33
CA LEU A 12 -9.46 -3.39 3.23
C LEU A 12 -8.08 -2.87 2.78
N ILE A 13 -7.10 -3.74 2.80
CA ILE A 13 -5.75 -3.41 2.38
C ILE A 13 -5.39 -4.29 1.20
N SER A 14 -5.09 -3.68 0.06
CA SER A 14 -4.58 -4.39 -1.11
C SER A 14 -3.08 -4.18 -1.21
N ILE A 15 -2.34 -5.26 -1.41
CA ILE A 15 -0.89 -5.23 -1.56
C ILE A 15 -0.57 -5.73 -2.96
N GLN A 16 0.07 -4.87 -3.75
CA GLN A 16 0.36 -5.15 -5.15
C GLN A 16 1.81 -4.78 -5.47
N MET A 17 2.30 -5.32 -6.58
CA MET A 17 3.58 -4.97 -7.15
C MET A 17 3.34 -4.28 -8.48
N ASN A 18 4.29 -3.46 -8.90
CA ASN A 18 4.24 -2.76 -10.17
C ASN A 18 5.22 -3.37 -11.15
N SER A 19 5.13 -2.95 -12.40
CA SER A 19 6.07 -3.34 -13.44
C SER A 19 6.10 -2.24 -14.51
N SER A 20 7.26 -2.05 -15.13
CA SER A 20 7.44 -1.05 -16.17
C SER A 20 8.34 -1.62 -17.26
N SER A 21 8.16 -1.14 -18.50
CA SER A 21 9.11 -1.42 -19.59
C SER A 21 10.44 -0.70 -19.35
N ASP A 22 10.47 0.33 -18.51
CA ASP A 22 11.69 1.01 -18.08
C ASP A 22 12.19 0.34 -16.79
N SER A 23 13.30 -0.40 -16.89
CA SER A 23 13.89 -1.11 -15.75
C SER A 23 14.44 -0.19 -14.66
N LEU A 24 14.55 1.11 -14.94
CA LEU A 24 15.00 2.10 -13.95
C LEU A 24 13.86 2.61 -13.09
N SER A 25 12.62 2.38 -13.48
CA SER A 25 11.45 2.77 -12.67
C SER A 25 11.44 1.96 -11.38
N LYS A 26 11.39 2.66 -10.24
CA LYS A 26 11.39 2.04 -8.92
C LYS A 26 10.65 2.93 -7.92
N GLY A 27 10.31 2.35 -6.77
CA GLY A 27 9.65 3.08 -5.71
C GLY A 27 8.35 2.45 -5.29
N TYR A 28 7.85 2.85 -4.12
CA TYR A 28 6.57 2.38 -3.62
C TYR A 28 5.59 3.55 -3.49
N SER A 29 4.31 3.23 -3.64
CA SER A 29 3.22 4.22 -3.64
C SER A 29 2.07 3.75 -2.77
N ILE A 30 1.32 4.71 -2.24
CA ILE A 30 0.11 4.43 -1.47
C ILE A 30 -1.06 5.13 -2.16
N PHE A 31 -2.09 4.36 -2.51
CA PHE A 31 -3.31 4.88 -3.13
C PHE A 31 -4.46 4.76 -2.14
N THR A 32 -5.27 5.80 -2.02
CA THR A 32 -6.38 5.83 -1.08
C THR A 32 -7.66 6.32 -1.74
N GLN A 33 -8.76 6.04 -1.07
CA GLN A 33 -10.02 6.75 -1.31
C GLN A 33 -9.84 8.23 -0.97
N PRO A 34 -10.59 9.14 -1.62
CA PRO A 34 -10.39 10.59 -1.48
C PRO A 34 -11.15 11.16 -0.27
N ASN A 35 -10.83 10.65 0.91
CA ASN A 35 -11.41 11.17 2.14
C ASN A 35 -10.32 11.35 3.19
N GLU A 36 -10.58 12.25 4.12
CA GLU A 36 -9.60 12.68 5.11
C GLU A 36 -9.11 11.54 5.99
N LYS A 37 -10.02 10.67 6.40
CA LYS A 37 -9.69 9.52 7.24
C LYS A 37 -8.65 8.62 6.59
N MET A 38 -8.84 8.32 5.31
CA MET A 38 -7.94 7.40 4.61
C MET A 38 -6.65 8.07 4.19
N ILE A 39 -6.69 9.36 3.87
CA ILE A 39 -5.48 10.13 3.60
C ILE A 39 -4.61 10.19 4.86
N GLN A 40 -5.22 10.40 6.01
CA GLN A 40 -4.49 10.43 7.29
C GLN A 40 -3.86 9.07 7.60
N LEU A 41 -4.59 8.00 7.38
CA LEU A 41 -4.07 6.63 7.56
C LEU A 41 -2.89 6.37 6.62
N ALA A 42 -2.99 6.84 5.37
CA ALA A 42 -1.90 6.70 4.40
C ALA A 42 -0.64 7.44 4.86
N LYS A 43 -0.79 8.62 5.47
CA LYS A 43 0.34 9.37 6.04
C LYS A 43 0.99 8.61 7.19
N GLU A 44 0.21 8.00 8.05
CA GLU A 44 0.72 7.17 9.15
C GLU A 44 1.47 5.95 8.61
N LEU A 45 0.92 5.31 7.59
CA LEU A 45 1.54 4.16 6.94
C LEU A 45 2.86 4.56 6.26
N ALA A 46 2.88 5.69 5.56
CA ALA A 46 4.10 6.22 4.95
C ALA A 46 5.17 6.45 6.01
N SER A 47 4.78 6.96 7.17
CA SER A 47 5.69 7.19 8.29
C SER A 47 6.29 5.88 8.82
N THR A 48 5.47 4.86 9.05
CA THR A 48 5.98 3.57 9.54
C THR A 48 6.83 2.86 8.51
N MET A 49 6.51 3.02 7.21
CA MET A 49 7.28 2.41 6.13
C MET A 49 8.62 3.09 5.87
N SER A 50 8.74 4.37 6.22
CA SER A 50 9.95 5.14 5.92
C SER A 50 11.21 4.59 6.60
N SER A 51 11.06 3.89 7.71
CA SER A 51 12.18 3.36 8.48
C SER A 51 12.77 2.07 7.93
N ILE A 52 12.09 1.40 7.00
CA ILE A 52 12.53 0.08 6.54
C ILE A 52 13.42 0.11 5.28
N ASN A 53 13.59 1.27 4.67
CA ASN A 53 14.45 1.46 3.49
C ASN A 53 14.12 0.53 2.32
N LEU A 54 12.82 0.36 2.08
CA LEU A 54 12.34 -0.53 1.01
C LEU A 54 12.73 0.00 -0.38
N SER A 55 12.40 1.26 -0.65
CA SER A 55 12.67 1.93 -1.92
C SER A 55 12.34 3.41 -1.74
N GLN A 56 12.44 4.19 -2.83
CA GLN A 56 12.02 5.59 -2.76
C GLN A 56 10.49 5.66 -2.67
N PHE A 57 9.99 6.61 -1.89
CA PHE A 57 8.56 6.82 -1.75
C PHE A 57 8.05 7.74 -2.86
N GLU A 58 7.10 7.25 -3.65
CA GLU A 58 6.54 7.99 -4.78
C GLU A 58 5.36 8.87 -4.40
N GLY A 59 4.86 8.75 -3.18
CA GLY A 59 3.82 9.61 -2.66
C GLY A 59 2.50 8.91 -2.36
N ILE A 60 1.59 9.70 -1.80
CA ILE A 60 0.21 9.28 -1.52
C ILE A 60 -0.68 9.85 -2.61
N ASP A 61 -1.46 9.00 -3.26
CA ASP A 61 -2.34 9.39 -4.35
C ASP A 61 -3.79 9.11 -3.97
N SER A 62 -4.58 10.16 -3.82
CA SER A 62 -6.02 10.08 -3.60
C SER A 62 -6.80 10.58 -4.83
N ASP A 63 -6.11 10.95 -5.90
CA ASP A 63 -6.73 11.53 -7.10
C ASP A 63 -7.07 10.48 -8.15
N HIS A 64 -6.37 9.35 -8.15
CA HIS A 64 -6.52 8.30 -9.16
C HIS A 64 -7.23 7.05 -8.62
N TYR A 65 -7.99 7.19 -7.53
CA TYR A 65 -8.69 6.06 -6.90
C TYR A 65 -9.67 5.39 -7.86
N GLU A 66 -10.20 6.11 -8.85
CA GLU A 66 -11.14 5.57 -9.83
C GLU A 66 -10.50 4.52 -10.75
N ASN A 67 -9.16 4.50 -10.83
CA ASN A 67 -8.45 3.49 -11.60
C ASN A 67 -8.39 2.14 -10.90
N PHE A 68 -8.81 2.07 -9.63
CA PHE A 68 -8.70 0.87 -8.81
C PHE A 68 -10.07 0.48 -8.26
N PRO A 69 -10.70 -0.56 -8.83
CA PRO A 69 -12.01 -1.01 -8.34
C PRO A 69 -12.06 -1.25 -6.83
N ILE A 70 -10.96 -1.73 -6.26
CA ILE A 70 -10.87 -1.97 -4.82
C ILE A 70 -11.01 -0.68 -3.99
N LEU A 71 -10.77 0.47 -4.59
CA LEU A 71 -10.90 1.75 -3.92
C LEU A 71 -12.24 2.42 -4.20
N TYR A 72 -12.66 2.50 -5.48
CA TYR A 72 -13.88 3.22 -5.82
C TYR A 72 -15.15 2.41 -5.56
N ASP A 73 -15.07 1.08 -5.64
CA ASP A 73 -16.23 0.20 -5.51
C ASP A 73 -16.36 -0.40 -4.11
N SER A 74 -15.47 -0.05 -3.21
CA SER A 74 -15.49 -0.59 -1.85
C SER A 74 -16.47 0.18 -0.95
N GLN A 75 -17.26 -0.57 -0.18
CA GLN A 75 -18.17 -0.01 0.81
C GLN A 75 -17.48 0.27 2.14
N ILE A 76 -16.23 -0.16 2.29
CA ILE A 76 -15.46 0.01 3.52
C ILE A 76 -14.20 0.82 3.25
N PRO A 77 -13.59 1.40 4.31
CA PRO A 77 -12.31 2.10 4.16
C PRO A 77 -11.26 1.22 3.52
N SER A 78 -10.66 1.67 2.41
CA SER A 78 -9.75 0.87 1.60
C SER A 78 -8.49 1.64 1.26
N ILE A 79 -7.37 0.92 1.20
CA ILE A 79 -6.08 1.46 0.85
C ILE A 79 -5.34 0.44 -0.02
N LEU A 80 -4.54 0.93 -0.95
CA LEU A 80 -3.78 0.07 -1.86
C LEU A 80 -2.31 0.46 -1.79
N LEU A 81 -1.47 -0.54 -1.57
CA LEU A 81 -0.02 -0.38 -1.52
C LEU A 81 0.59 -1.00 -2.77
N GLU A 82 1.31 -0.20 -3.55
CA GLU A 82 2.20 -0.71 -4.58
C GLU A 82 3.61 -0.68 -4.01
N LEU A 83 4.14 -1.86 -3.66
CA LEU A 83 5.36 -1.97 -2.87
C LEU A 83 6.64 -1.74 -3.66
N GLY A 84 6.58 -1.82 -4.97
CA GLY A 84 7.76 -1.62 -5.81
C GLY A 84 7.58 -2.23 -7.18
N TYR A 85 8.63 -2.11 -7.99
CA TYR A 85 8.63 -2.58 -9.38
C TYR A 85 9.38 -3.90 -9.49
N LEU A 86 8.69 -4.95 -9.89
CA LEU A 86 9.32 -6.24 -10.15
C LEU A 86 10.33 -6.15 -11.30
N SER A 87 10.17 -5.16 -12.18
CA SER A 87 11.08 -4.90 -13.31
C SER A 87 12.37 -4.20 -12.92
N ASN A 88 12.48 -3.68 -11.67
CA ASN A 88 13.68 -3.02 -11.18
C ASN A 88 14.46 -3.97 -10.28
N SER A 89 15.77 -4.12 -10.53
CA SER A 89 16.58 -5.10 -9.80
C SER A 89 16.70 -4.81 -8.31
N ASP A 90 16.78 -3.54 -7.93
CA ASP A 90 16.86 -3.16 -6.51
C ASP A 90 15.55 -3.45 -5.78
N ASP A 91 14.42 -3.03 -6.35
CA ASP A 91 13.12 -3.31 -5.78
C ASP A 91 12.87 -4.82 -5.70
N TYR A 92 13.16 -5.53 -6.79
CA TYR A 92 12.94 -6.96 -6.87
C TYR A 92 13.70 -7.70 -5.77
N SER A 93 14.98 -7.37 -5.58
CA SER A 93 15.81 -8.05 -4.58
C SER A 93 15.27 -7.89 -3.15
N LYS A 94 14.63 -6.76 -2.86
CA LYS A 94 14.04 -6.53 -1.55
C LYS A 94 12.66 -7.18 -1.42
N LEU A 95 11.87 -7.15 -2.49
CA LEU A 95 10.51 -7.71 -2.46
C LEU A 95 10.49 -9.23 -2.31
N ILE A 96 11.53 -9.94 -2.79
CA ILE A 96 11.65 -11.39 -2.60
C ILE A 96 12.35 -11.77 -1.30
N ASP A 97 12.87 -10.81 -0.55
CA ASP A 97 13.61 -11.05 0.69
C ASP A 97 12.64 -11.17 1.86
N GLU A 98 12.66 -12.30 2.56
CA GLU A 98 11.74 -12.56 3.67
C GLU A 98 11.90 -11.55 4.81
N THR A 99 13.10 -11.04 5.03
CA THR A 99 13.35 -10.03 6.07
C THR A 99 12.61 -8.74 5.73
N PHE A 100 12.67 -8.29 4.48
CA PHE A 100 11.92 -7.11 4.05
C PHE A 100 10.41 -7.36 4.08
N GLN A 101 9.97 -8.54 3.69
CA GLN A 101 8.55 -8.90 3.75
C GLN A 101 8.01 -8.78 5.17
N GLN A 102 8.78 -9.26 6.16
CA GLN A 102 8.40 -9.16 7.55
C GLN A 102 8.38 -7.71 8.03
N LYS A 103 9.36 -6.91 7.63
CA LYS A 103 9.40 -5.49 7.98
C LYS A 103 8.21 -4.73 7.42
N ILE A 104 7.81 -5.05 6.19
CA ILE A 104 6.63 -4.45 5.55
C ILE A 104 5.37 -4.83 6.33
N ALA A 105 5.22 -6.10 6.68
CA ALA A 105 4.07 -6.57 7.45
C ALA A 105 3.99 -5.88 8.82
N ASP A 106 5.14 -5.74 9.48
CA ASP A 106 5.21 -5.07 10.78
C ASP A 106 4.84 -3.58 10.67
N ALA A 107 5.30 -2.91 9.61
CA ALA A 107 4.98 -1.49 9.38
C ALA A 107 3.48 -1.30 9.14
N ILE A 108 2.87 -2.17 8.35
CA ILE A 108 1.42 -2.13 8.11
C ILE A 108 0.67 -2.36 9.42
N THR A 109 1.06 -3.37 10.17
CA THR A 109 0.45 -3.69 11.47
C THR A 109 0.53 -2.49 12.41
N GLN A 110 1.69 -1.88 12.51
CA GLN A 110 1.92 -0.73 13.39
C GLN A 110 0.96 0.41 13.08
N SER A 111 0.75 0.72 11.80
CA SER A 111 -0.11 1.82 11.40
C SER A 111 -1.60 1.56 11.69
N PHE A 112 -2.00 0.30 11.85
CA PHE A 112 -3.39 -0.08 12.10
C PHE A 112 -3.71 -0.37 13.57
N LEU A 113 -2.71 -0.51 14.45
CA LEU A 113 -2.93 -0.91 15.84
C LEU A 113 -3.91 0.02 16.57
N ASP A 114 -3.78 1.32 16.38
CA ASP A 114 -4.64 2.30 17.03
C ASP A 114 -6.03 2.37 16.42
N LYS A 115 -6.21 1.80 15.24
CA LYS A 115 -7.47 1.89 14.50
C LYS A 115 -8.44 0.75 14.81
N ILE A 116 -7.92 -0.37 15.31
CA ILE A 116 -8.71 -1.58 15.56
C ILE A 116 -8.98 -1.82 17.05
N ASN A 117 -8.46 -0.97 17.91
CA ASN A 117 -8.67 -1.06 19.37
C ASN A 117 -9.74 -0.10 19.86
#